data_eff201fd7ba5521b259ec81a3a5ea406
#
_entry.id   eff201fd7ba5521b259ec81a3a5ea406
#
_cell.length_a   1.000
_cell.length_b   1.000
_cell.length_c   1.000
_cell.angle_alpha   90.00
_cell.angle_beta   90.00
_cell.angle_gamma   90.00
#
_symmetry.space_group_name_H-M   'P 1'
#
loop_
_entity.id
_entity.type
_entity.pdbx_description
1 polymer ?
#
loop_
_entity_poly.entity_id
_entity_poly.type
_entity_poly.pdbx_seq_one_letter_code
_entity_poly.pdbx_strand_id
1 'polypeptide(L)'
;ICDLDKTEFTEGVLNSLKATAKAGDGKITVVDIKSDDYAAELKRLDQDSVVIIPKGFTEQVKQHKKADVGYVQRMTSLATMSNINTGSDTALAVIQQAVKSTIYQDKLSSGAMTEDEMNQLEDPVLLSETTVVGDKADKVSSSIVMSLCSAQSMVVPIIMVVLIMFSAQMILSAISTEKIDKTLETLLSASV
;
A
#
# COMPACT_ATOMS: atom_id res chain seq x y z
N ILE A 1 8.43 0.04 -14.17
CA ILE A 1 7.56 -1.03 -14.67
C ILE A 1 8.42 -2.19 -15.13
N CYS A 2 8.04 -3.40 -14.79
CA CYS A 2 8.66 -4.63 -15.28
C CYS A 2 7.68 -5.36 -16.17
N ASP A 3 8.08 -5.63 -17.43
CA ASP A 3 7.30 -6.40 -18.38
C ASP A 3 7.92 -7.80 -18.54
N LEU A 4 7.20 -8.82 -18.07
CA LEU A 4 7.60 -10.22 -18.18
C LEU A 4 6.92 -10.92 -19.37
N ASP A 5 5.89 -10.32 -19.97
CA ASP A 5 5.15 -10.89 -21.11
C ASP A 5 5.84 -10.63 -22.46
N LYS A 6 6.45 -9.45 -22.59
CA LYS A 6 7.29 -9.03 -23.73
C LYS A 6 6.63 -9.26 -25.09
N THR A 7 5.37 -8.87 -25.22
CA THR A 7 4.58 -8.99 -26.46
C THR A 7 4.44 -7.62 -27.14
N GLU A 8 4.05 -7.60 -28.40
CA GLU A 8 3.74 -6.36 -29.12
C GLU A 8 2.60 -5.58 -28.44
N PHE A 9 1.63 -6.29 -27.85
CA PHE A 9 0.55 -5.67 -27.09
C PHE A 9 1.07 -4.95 -25.83
N THR A 10 1.95 -5.60 -25.05
CA THR A 10 2.54 -4.98 -23.85
C THR A 10 3.47 -3.83 -24.19
N GLU A 11 4.16 -3.87 -25.33
CA GLU A 11 4.91 -2.71 -25.86
C GLU A 11 3.97 -1.53 -26.15
N GLY A 12 2.80 -1.77 -26.74
CA GLY A 12 1.76 -0.77 -26.96
C GLY A 12 1.27 -0.14 -25.64
N VAL A 13 1.01 -0.98 -24.65
CA VAL A 13 0.64 -0.53 -23.28
C VAL A 13 1.74 0.32 -22.66
N LEU A 14 3.00 -0.12 -22.73
CA LEU A 14 4.15 0.64 -22.22
C LEU A 14 4.33 1.98 -22.91
N ASN A 15 4.10 2.05 -24.22
CA ASN A 15 4.17 3.30 -24.98
C ASN A 15 3.05 4.26 -24.58
N SER A 16 1.84 3.77 -24.40
CA SER A 16 0.69 4.54 -23.89
C SER A 16 0.96 5.07 -22.48
N LEU A 17 1.53 4.23 -21.60
CA LEU A 17 1.92 4.61 -20.25
C LEU A 17 2.99 5.71 -20.24
N LYS A 18 4.02 5.57 -21.08
CA LYS A 18 5.08 6.58 -21.24
C LYS A 18 4.52 7.91 -21.76
N ALA A 19 3.59 7.88 -22.71
CA ALA A 19 2.94 9.07 -23.23
C ALA A 19 2.11 9.79 -22.17
N THR A 20 1.33 9.04 -21.39
CA THR A 20 0.52 9.58 -20.27
C THR A 20 1.42 10.19 -19.18
N ALA A 21 2.49 9.50 -18.80
CA ALA A 21 3.43 10.00 -17.81
C ALA A 21 4.12 11.28 -18.27
N LYS A 22 4.51 11.37 -19.53
CA LYS A 22 5.11 12.57 -20.11
C LYS A 22 4.17 13.77 -20.11
N ALA A 23 2.87 13.52 -20.32
CA ALA A 23 1.85 14.57 -20.26
C ALA A 23 1.59 15.08 -18.83
N GLY A 24 1.83 14.23 -17.80
CA GLY A 24 1.66 14.57 -16.38
C GLY A 24 2.97 14.93 -15.65
N ASP A 25 4.04 15.27 -16.36
CA ASP A 25 5.38 15.57 -15.80
C ASP A 25 5.99 14.40 -15.01
N GLY A 26 5.47 13.18 -15.21
CA GLY A 26 5.96 11.94 -14.61
C GLY A 26 7.01 11.24 -15.46
N LYS A 27 7.85 10.42 -14.82
CA LYS A 27 8.85 9.59 -15.50
C LYS A 27 8.58 8.11 -15.22
N ILE A 28 8.35 7.35 -16.28
CA ILE A 28 8.24 5.89 -16.20
C ILE A 28 9.56 5.26 -16.64
N THR A 29 10.14 4.45 -15.77
CA THR A 29 11.34 3.68 -16.08
C THR A 29 10.96 2.21 -16.24
N VAL A 30 11.38 1.60 -17.35
CA VAL A 30 11.25 0.15 -17.55
C VAL A 30 12.45 -0.51 -16.88
N VAL A 31 12.20 -1.50 -16.04
CA VAL A 31 13.22 -2.21 -15.26
C VAL A 31 13.05 -3.72 -15.45
N ASP A 32 14.16 -4.44 -15.40
CA ASP A 32 14.14 -5.90 -15.38
C ASP A 32 14.30 -6.41 -13.95
N ILE A 33 13.33 -7.18 -13.49
CA ILE A 33 13.36 -7.91 -12.23
C ILE A 33 13.96 -9.30 -12.50
N LYS A 34 15.02 -9.65 -11.79
CA LYS A 34 15.78 -10.89 -12.00
C LYS A 34 15.44 -11.99 -10.99
N SER A 35 14.79 -11.63 -9.91
CA SER A 35 14.47 -12.53 -8.80
C SER A 35 13.06 -12.29 -8.28
N ASP A 36 12.46 -13.33 -7.72
CA ASP A 36 11.18 -13.24 -7.00
C ASP A 36 11.32 -12.60 -5.60
N ASP A 37 12.56 -12.29 -5.20
CA ASP A 37 12.83 -11.48 -4.00
C ASP A 37 12.64 -10.00 -4.30
N TYR A 38 11.39 -9.56 -4.22
CA TYR A 38 11.01 -8.18 -4.50
C TYR A 38 11.67 -7.17 -3.55
N ALA A 39 11.98 -7.56 -2.31
CA ALA A 39 12.63 -6.68 -1.34
C ALA A 39 14.06 -6.32 -1.78
N ALA A 40 14.85 -7.35 -2.17
CA ALA A 40 16.20 -7.16 -2.68
C ALA A 40 16.21 -6.40 -4.02
N GLU A 41 15.26 -6.71 -4.92
CA GLU A 41 15.18 -6.08 -6.23
C GLU A 41 14.78 -4.59 -6.16
N LEU A 42 13.80 -4.21 -5.35
CA LEU A 42 13.43 -2.80 -5.14
C LEU A 42 14.57 -1.99 -4.53
N LYS A 43 15.32 -2.61 -3.60
CA LYS A 43 16.50 -2.00 -3.00
C LYS A 43 17.64 -1.82 -4.03
N ARG A 44 17.86 -2.83 -4.90
CA ARG A 44 18.85 -2.77 -5.99
C ARG A 44 18.52 -1.68 -7.01
N LEU A 45 17.23 -1.51 -7.31
CA LEU A 45 16.75 -0.54 -8.29
C LEU A 45 16.57 0.87 -7.72
N ASP A 46 16.72 1.03 -6.41
CA ASP A 46 16.46 2.28 -5.68
C ASP A 46 15.07 2.85 -6.00
N GLN A 47 14.07 1.96 -6.01
CA GLN A 47 12.67 2.30 -6.29
C GLN A 47 11.80 1.93 -5.10
N ASP A 48 10.80 2.78 -4.83
CA ASP A 48 9.82 2.53 -3.76
C ASP A 48 8.64 1.68 -4.24
N SER A 49 8.38 1.66 -5.55
CA SER A 49 7.31 0.86 -6.12
C SER A 49 7.62 0.38 -7.53
N VAL A 50 7.07 -0.76 -7.91
CA VAL A 50 7.16 -1.31 -9.24
C VAL A 50 5.85 -1.97 -9.65
N VAL A 51 5.46 -1.76 -10.91
CA VAL A 51 4.37 -2.48 -11.56
C VAL A 51 4.96 -3.65 -12.32
N ILE A 52 4.36 -4.81 -12.20
CA ILE A 52 4.80 -6.04 -12.85
C ILE A 52 3.69 -6.52 -13.78
N ILE A 53 3.97 -6.59 -15.07
CA ILE A 53 3.11 -7.22 -16.06
C ILE A 53 3.54 -8.69 -16.15
N PRO A 54 2.73 -9.65 -15.68
CA PRO A 54 3.12 -11.06 -15.65
C PRO A 54 3.07 -11.69 -17.04
N LYS A 55 3.72 -12.84 -17.18
CA LYS A 55 3.60 -13.66 -18.38
C LYS A 55 2.16 -14.11 -18.59
N GLY A 56 1.71 -14.11 -19.85
CA GLY A 56 0.33 -14.47 -20.21
C GLY A 56 -0.68 -13.33 -20.04
N PHE A 57 -0.23 -12.12 -19.72
CA PHE A 57 -1.08 -10.94 -19.64
C PHE A 57 -1.84 -10.69 -20.95
N THR A 58 -1.14 -10.68 -22.07
CA THR A 58 -1.73 -10.50 -23.41
C THR A 58 -2.76 -11.59 -23.73
N GLU A 59 -2.50 -12.81 -23.28
CA GLU A 59 -3.41 -13.93 -23.53
C GLU A 59 -4.71 -13.79 -22.72
N GLN A 60 -4.63 -13.34 -21.46
CA GLN A 60 -5.80 -13.02 -20.64
C GLN A 60 -6.65 -11.92 -21.29
N VAL A 61 -6.00 -10.84 -21.78
CA VAL A 61 -6.70 -9.76 -22.48
C VAL A 61 -7.38 -10.28 -23.76
N LYS A 62 -6.72 -11.11 -24.56
CA LYS A 62 -7.29 -11.71 -25.79
C LYS A 62 -8.45 -12.67 -25.51
N GLN A 63 -8.47 -13.31 -24.34
CA GLN A 63 -9.57 -14.16 -23.89
C GLN A 63 -10.71 -13.39 -23.24
N HIS A 64 -10.72 -12.06 -23.32
CA HIS A 64 -11.70 -11.16 -22.67
C HIS A 64 -11.81 -11.37 -21.16
N LYS A 65 -10.72 -11.78 -20.51
CA LYS A 65 -10.63 -11.91 -19.05
C LYS A 65 -9.97 -10.68 -18.46
N LYS A 66 -10.26 -10.41 -17.19
CA LYS A 66 -9.50 -9.42 -16.43
C LYS A 66 -8.05 -9.88 -16.32
N ALA A 67 -7.13 -9.05 -16.75
CA ALA A 67 -5.71 -9.38 -16.74
C ALA A 67 -5.10 -8.99 -15.39
N ASP A 68 -4.34 -9.90 -14.78
CA ASP A 68 -3.66 -9.66 -13.52
C ASP A 68 -2.42 -8.79 -13.71
N VAL A 69 -2.26 -7.78 -12.86
CA VAL A 69 -1.06 -6.94 -12.79
C VAL A 69 -0.57 -6.89 -11.34
N GLY A 70 0.70 -7.17 -11.14
CA GLY A 70 1.33 -7.06 -9.84
C GLY A 70 1.72 -5.62 -9.54
N TYR A 71 1.44 -5.14 -8.33
CA TYR A 71 1.94 -3.88 -7.80
C TYR A 71 2.72 -4.16 -6.53
N VAL A 72 4.01 -3.91 -6.57
CA VAL A 72 4.91 -4.12 -5.42
C VAL A 72 5.33 -2.77 -4.88
N GLN A 73 5.14 -2.55 -3.59
CA GLN A 73 5.48 -1.32 -2.92
C GLN A 73 6.31 -1.58 -1.66
N ARG A 74 7.39 -0.82 -1.50
CA ARG A 74 8.27 -0.86 -0.33
C ARG A 74 7.87 0.23 0.66
N MET A 75 7.62 -0.17 1.90
CA MET A 75 7.39 0.74 3.00
C MET A 75 8.70 1.04 3.72
N THR A 76 9.22 2.26 3.60
CA THR A 76 10.49 2.69 4.21
C THR A 76 10.31 3.61 5.40
N SER A 77 9.19 4.33 5.48
CA SER A 77 8.92 5.28 6.57
C SER A 77 7.42 5.52 6.78
N LEU A 78 7.06 6.05 7.94
CA LEU A 78 5.69 6.48 8.24
C LEU A 78 5.19 7.60 7.29
N ALA A 79 6.09 8.41 6.75
CA ALA A 79 5.74 9.46 5.79
C ALA A 79 5.34 8.89 4.43
N THR A 80 5.97 7.78 3.99
CA THR A 80 5.55 7.06 2.79
C THR A 80 4.19 6.39 2.96
N MET A 81 3.81 6.05 4.20
CA MET A 81 2.51 5.42 4.50
C MET A 81 1.31 6.32 4.18
N SER A 82 1.42 7.63 4.31
CA SER A 82 0.30 8.56 3.99
C SER A 82 0.00 8.65 2.50
N ASN A 83 0.97 8.34 1.63
CA ASN A 83 0.82 8.42 0.17
C ASN A 83 0.54 7.05 -0.49
N ILE A 84 0.49 5.99 0.30
CA ILE A 84 0.42 4.61 -0.20
C ILE A 84 -0.90 4.31 -0.92
N ASN A 85 -2.04 4.68 -0.32
CA ASN A 85 -3.35 4.44 -0.93
C ASN A 85 -3.55 5.20 -2.24
N THR A 86 -2.91 6.35 -2.38
CA THR A 86 -2.96 7.14 -3.60
C THR A 86 -2.08 6.54 -4.71
N GLY A 87 -1.00 5.84 -4.34
CA GLY A 87 -0.04 5.27 -5.28
C GLY A 87 -0.60 4.06 -6.05
N SER A 88 -1.20 3.10 -5.34
CA SER A 88 -1.79 1.90 -5.97
C SER A 88 -3.00 2.24 -6.82
N ASP A 89 -3.90 3.10 -6.31
CA ASP A 89 -5.10 3.53 -7.05
C ASP A 89 -4.72 4.32 -8.31
N THR A 90 -3.74 5.21 -8.21
CA THR A 90 -3.23 5.96 -9.36
C THR A 90 -2.56 5.04 -10.38
N ALA A 91 -1.74 4.09 -9.92
CA ALA A 91 -1.08 3.12 -10.79
C ALA A 91 -2.13 2.26 -11.53
N LEU A 92 -3.14 1.77 -10.81
CA LEU A 92 -4.25 1.01 -11.39
C LEU A 92 -4.98 1.82 -12.46
N ALA A 93 -5.39 3.05 -12.14
CA ALA A 93 -6.13 3.91 -13.07
C ALA A 93 -5.32 4.19 -14.35
N VAL A 94 -4.02 4.47 -14.22
CA VAL A 94 -3.14 4.75 -15.36
C VAL A 94 -2.92 3.49 -16.22
N ILE A 95 -2.76 2.32 -15.59
CA ILE A 95 -2.62 1.04 -16.30
C ILE A 95 -3.91 0.68 -17.01
N GLN A 96 -5.07 0.78 -16.35
CA GLN A 96 -6.37 0.54 -16.97
C GLN A 96 -6.58 1.45 -18.18
N GLN A 97 -6.24 2.73 -18.06
CA GLN A 97 -6.35 3.68 -19.17
C GLN A 97 -5.44 3.30 -20.34
N ALA A 98 -4.21 2.87 -20.06
CA ALA A 98 -3.26 2.45 -21.10
C ALA A 98 -3.71 1.16 -21.79
N VAL A 99 -4.21 0.18 -21.03
CA VAL A 99 -4.76 -1.06 -21.59
C VAL A 99 -5.99 -0.77 -22.45
N LYS A 100 -6.93 0.05 -21.95
CA LYS A 100 -8.11 0.49 -22.72
C LYS A 100 -7.70 1.15 -24.02
N SER A 101 -6.76 2.10 -23.99
CA SER A 101 -6.31 2.80 -25.20
C SER A 101 -5.66 1.84 -26.21
N THR A 102 -4.91 0.85 -25.75
CA THR A 102 -4.28 -0.15 -26.61
C THR A 102 -5.32 -1.09 -27.24
N ILE A 103 -6.31 -1.54 -26.46
CA ILE A 103 -7.43 -2.34 -26.98
C ILE A 103 -8.22 -1.54 -28.02
N TYR A 104 -8.50 -0.27 -27.76
CA TYR A 104 -9.19 0.59 -28.72
C TYR A 104 -8.41 0.75 -30.02
N GLN A 105 -7.09 0.97 -29.96
CA GLN A 105 -6.26 1.09 -31.15
C GLN A 105 -6.24 -0.20 -31.98
N ASP A 106 -6.15 -1.34 -31.33
CA ASP A 106 -6.19 -2.65 -31.98
C ASP A 106 -7.55 -2.87 -32.67
N LYS A 107 -8.64 -2.52 -32.02
CA LYS A 107 -10.01 -2.67 -32.51
C LYS A 107 -10.43 -1.67 -33.59
N LEU A 108 -9.91 -0.45 -33.56
CA LEU A 108 -10.14 0.52 -34.64
C LEU A 108 -9.73 -0.03 -36.01
N SER A 109 -8.74 -0.94 -36.01
CA SER A 109 -8.22 -1.59 -37.23
C SER A 109 -9.05 -2.81 -37.64
N SER A 110 -9.83 -3.42 -36.74
CA SER A 110 -10.50 -4.72 -36.97
C SER A 110 -12.02 -4.66 -37.09
N GLY A 111 -12.71 -3.54 -36.80
CA GLY A 111 -14.15 -3.37 -36.96
C GLY A 111 -14.95 -3.32 -35.66
N ALA A 112 -16.24 -3.72 -35.71
CA ALA A 112 -17.17 -3.57 -34.60
C ALA A 112 -16.75 -4.37 -33.36
N MET A 113 -16.93 -3.76 -32.16
CA MET A 113 -16.73 -4.39 -30.86
C MET A 113 -17.90 -5.31 -30.52
N THR A 114 -17.60 -6.44 -29.90
CA THR A 114 -18.57 -7.34 -29.29
C THR A 114 -18.95 -6.88 -27.89
N GLU A 115 -20.08 -7.39 -27.36
CA GLU A 115 -20.56 -7.06 -26.01
C GLU A 115 -19.56 -7.48 -24.92
N ASP A 116 -18.90 -8.63 -25.08
CA ASP A 116 -17.86 -9.12 -24.16
C ASP A 116 -16.63 -8.20 -24.16
N GLU A 117 -16.23 -7.70 -25.30
CA GLU A 117 -15.15 -6.73 -25.43
C GLU A 117 -15.50 -5.38 -24.78
N MET A 118 -16.74 -4.96 -24.87
CA MET A 118 -17.21 -3.74 -24.24
C MET A 118 -17.23 -3.87 -22.71
N ASN A 119 -17.65 -5.03 -22.19
CA ASN A 119 -17.61 -5.34 -20.76
C ASN A 119 -16.16 -5.41 -20.23
N GLN A 120 -15.23 -5.94 -21.00
CA GLN A 120 -13.82 -5.96 -20.65
C GLN A 120 -13.23 -4.55 -20.53
N LEU A 121 -13.70 -3.61 -21.36
CA LEU A 121 -13.24 -2.22 -21.29
C LEU A 121 -13.69 -1.50 -20.02
N GLU A 122 -14.73 -1.95 -19.35
CA GLU A 122 -15.16 -1.34 -18.10
C GLU A 122 -14.12 -1.53 -17.00
N ASP A 123 -13.57 -2.75 -16.86
CA ASP A 123 -12.56 -3.07 -15.84
C ASP A 123 -11.58 -4.16 -16.37
N PRO A 124 -10.58 -3.77 -17.21
CA PRO A 124 -9.74 -4.73 -17.93
C PRO A 124 -8.66 -5.37 -17.06
N VAL A 125 -8.32 -4.76 -15.91
CA VAL A 125 -7.13 -5.14 -15.13
C VAL A 125 -7.49 -5.33 -13.67
N LEU A 126 -6.98 -6.40 -13.08
CA LEU A 126 -7.03 -6.68 -11.65
C LEU A 126 -5.65 -6.41 -11.03
N LEU A 127 -5.59 -5.58 -9.99
CA LEU A 127 -4.34 -5.26 -9.31
C LEU A 127 -4.11 -6.22 -8.14
N SER A 128 -3.02 -6.97 -8.19
CA SER A 128 -2.55 -7.80 -7.08
C SER A 128 -1.45 -7.06 -6.33
N GLU A 129 -1.75 -6.59 -5.12
CA GLU A 129 -0.80 -5.83 -4.31
C GLU A 129 0.11 -6.74 -3.51
N THR A 130 1.40 -6.43 -3.52
CA THR A 130 2.41 -7.02 -2.65
C THR A 130 3.11 -5.91 -1.88
N THR A 131 3.08 -5.99 -0.56
CA THR A 131 3.74 -5.00 0.30
C THR A 131 5.06 -5.55 0.82
N VAL A 132 6.11 -4.73 0.71
CA VAL A 132 7.44 -5.01 1.22
C VAL A 132 7.68 -4.16 2.46
N VAL A 133 7.94 -4.82 3.61
CA VAL A 133 8.28 -4.17 4.87
C VAL A 133 9.63 -4.70 5.34
N GLY A 134 10.65 -3.84 5.37
CA GLY A 134 12.02 -4.26 5.61
C GLY A 134 12.55 -5.17 4.51
N ASP A 135 12.86 -6.42 4.86
CA ASP A 135 13.37 -7.45 3.94
C ASP A 135 12.32 -8.55 3.63
N LYS A 136 11.06 -8.34 3.99
CA LYS A 136 9.97 -9.31 3.77
C LYS A 136 8.94 -8.74 2.80
N ALA A 137 8.56 -9.55 1.83
CA ALA A 137 7.48 -9.26 0.90
C ALA A 137 6.31 -10.22 1.17
N ASP A 138 5.09 -9.67 1.25
CA ASP A 138 3.88 -10.46 1.44
C ASP A 138 2.75 -9.94 0.53
N LYS A 139 1.90 -10.86 0.07
CA LYS A 139 0.72 -10.53 -0.76
C LYS A 139 -0.39 -9.97 0.10
N VAL A 140 -0.16 -8.79 0.65
CA VAL A 140 -1.11 -8.06 1.48
C VAL A 140 -1.23 -6.65 0.95
N SER A 141 -2.45 -6.13 0.91
CA SER A 141 -2.66 -4.73 0.54
C SER A 141 -1.98 -3.80 1.53
N SER A 142 -1.32 -2.78 1.01
CA SER A 142 -0.65 -1.74 1.80
C SER A 142 -1.61 -1.04 2.76
N SER A 143 -2.88 -0.93 2.41
CA SER A 143 -3.93 -0.36 3.26
C SER A 143 -4.18 -1.17 4.54
N ILE A 144 -4.13 -2.51 4.45
CA ILE A 144 -4.28 -3.40 5.61
C ILE A 144 -3.08 -3.24 6.56
N VAL A 145 -1.87 -3.23 6.01
CA VAL A 145 -0.65 -3.02 6.82
C VAL A 145 -0.70 -1.67 7.52
N MET A 146 -1.13 -0.63 6.81
CA MET A 146 -1.27 0.72 7.37
C MET A 146 -2.33 0.78 8.49
N SER A 147 -3.49 0.16 8.30
CA SER A 147 -4.54 0.14 9.32
C SER A 147 -4.08 -0.57 10.60
N LEU A 148 -3.31 -1.65 10.46
CA LEU A 148 -2.74 -2.39 11.58
C LEU A 148 -1.70 -1.56 12.34
N CYS A 149 -0.78 -0.91 11.62
CA CYS A 149 0.22 -0.01 12.21
C CYS A 149 -0.42 1.20 12.88
N SER A 150 -1.45 1.77 12.27
CA SER A 150 -2.20 2.90 12.83
C SER A 150 -2.94 2.51 14.12
N ALA A 151 -3.61 1.36 14.13
CA ALA A 151 -4.28 0.84 15.32
C ALA A 151 -3.29 0.60 16.48
N GLN A 152 -2.15 0.00 16.18
CA GLN A 152 -1.09 -0.23 17.18
C GLN A 152 -0.50 1.08 17.71
N SER A 153 -0.33 2.08 16.85
CA SER A 153 0.16 3.41 17.23
C SER A 153 -0.77 4.16 18.19
N MET A 154 -2.08 3.91 18.13
CA MET A 154 -3.05 4.51 19.07
C MET A 154 -3.13 3.76 20.40
N VAL A 155 -3.01 2.44 20.39
CA VAL A 155 -3.17 1.61 21.60
C VAL A 155 -2.05 1.86 22.59
N VAL A 156 -0.80 1.98 22.13
CA VAL A 156 0.36 2.17 23.04
C VAL A 156 0.28 3.45 23.86
N PRO A 157 0.00 4.65 23.29
CA PRO A 157 -0.17 5.87 24.08
C PRO A 157 -1.32 5.79 25.09
N ILE A 158 -2.43 5.15 24.73
CA ILE A 158 -3.59 4.99 25.62
C ILE A 158 -3.20 4.14 26.83
N ILE A 159 -2.52 3.02 26.63
CA ILE A 159 -2.04 2.17 27.72
C ILE A 159 -1.08 2.97 28.62
N MET A 160 -0.15 3.73 28.04
CA MET A 160 0.78 4.57 28.80
C MET A 160 0.06 5.61 29.67
N VAL A 161 -0.95 6.30 29.13
CA VAL A 161 -1.75 7.27 29.90
C VAL A 161 -2.48 6.59 31.04
N VAL A 162 -3.08 5.43 30.82
CA VAL A 162 -3.77 4.65 31.85
C VAL A 162 -2.80 4.23 32.95
N LEU A 163 -1.61 3.73 32.62
CA LEU A 163 -0.60 3.35 33.60
C LEU A 163 -0.12 4.55 34.43
N ILE A 164 0.08 5.71 33.81
CA ILE A 164 0.45 6.95 34.52
C ILE A 164 -0.67 7.38 35.47
N MET A 165 -1.92 7.31 35.02
CA MET A 165 -3.07 7.64 35.91
C MET A 165 -3.16 6.71 37.10
N PHE A 166 -3.02 5.39 36.91
CA PHE A 166 -3.01 4.44 38.04
C PHE A 166 -1.85 4.70 38.99
N SER A 167 -0.66 4.94 38.48
CA SER A 167 0.51 5.26 39.31
C SER A 167 0.30 6.54 40.14
N ALA A 168 -0.25 7.58 39.52
CA ALA A 168 -0.56 8.83 40.19
C ALA A 168 -1.61 8.64 41.29
N GLN A 169 -2.66 7.84 41.04
CA GLN A 169 -3.68 7.54 42.03
C GLN A 169 -3.11 6.75 43.24
N MET A 170 -2.21 5.79 42.99
CA MET A 170 -1.55 5.05 44.07
C MET A 170 -0.71 5.99 44.98
N ILE A 171 0.08 6.91 44.36
CA ILE A 171 0.89 7.88 45.09
C ILE A 171 0.00 8.83 45.91
N LEU A 172 -1.07 9.36 45.29
CA LEU A 172 -2.02 10.25 46.00
C LEU A 172 -2.69 9.53 47.16
N SER A 173 -3.09 8.29 47.01
CA SER A 173 -3.68 7.47 48.08
C SER A 173 -2.69 7.24 49.22
N ALA A 174 -1.44 6.90 48.93
CA ALA A 174 -0.39 6.69 49.93
C ALA A 174 -0.12 7.97 50.76
N ILE A 175 0.02 9.12 50.09
CA ILE A 175 0.24 10.41 50.75
C ILE A 175 -0.98 10.80 51.59
N SER A 176 -2.19 10.55 51.09
CA SER A 176 -3.43 10.86 51.83
C SER A 176 -3.54 10.01 53.09
N THR A 177 -3.23 8.73 53.02
CA THR A 177 -3.25 7.82 54.17
C THR A 177 -2.21 8.25 55.20
N GLU A 178 -1.00 8.55 54.79
CA GLU A 178 0.07 9.01 55.71
C GLU A 178 -0.30 10.32 56.40
N LYS A 179 -0.94 11.27 55.71
CA LYS A 179 -1.43 12.51 56.33
C LYS A 179 -2.54 12.26 57.37
N ILE A 180 -3.46 11.35 57.06
CA ILE A 180 -4.55 11.01 57.98
C ILE A 180 -3.99 10.34 59.24
N ASP A 181 -3.07 9.41 59.11
CA ASP A 181 -2.44 8.70 60.22
C ASP A 181 -1.68 9.68 61.14
N LYS A 182 -0.87 10.59 60.57
CA LYS A 182 -0.18 11.63 61.37
C LYS A 182 -1.14 12.59 62.09
N THR A 183 -2.25 12.93 61.46
CA THR A 183 -3.26 13.81 62.07
C THR A 183 -3.98 13.10 63.24
N LEU A 184 -4.29 11.81 63.08
CA LEU A 184 -4.86 10.99 64.13
C LEU A 184 -3.91 10.81 65.30
N GLU A 185 -2.63 10.54 65.05
CA GLU A 185 -1.60 10.40 66.06
C GLU A 185 -1.44 11.70 66.89
N THR A 186 -1.45 12.86 66.18
CA THR A 186 -1.37 14.18 66.86
C THR A 186 -2.60 14.49 67.69
N LEU A 187 -3.79 14.13 67.24
CA LEU A 187 -5.05 14.31 67.98
C LEU A 187 -5.12 13.40 69.21
N LEU A 188 -4.64 12.15 69.08
CA LEU A 188 -4.60 11.21 70.24
C LEU A 188 -3.56 11.59 71.28
N SER A 189 -2.42 12.16 70.90
CA SER A 189 -1.38 12.61 71.79
C SER A 189 -1.70 13.95 72.47
N ALA A 190 -2.58 14.79 71.94
CA ALA A 190 -3.01 16.07 72.52
C ALA A 190 -4.17 15.95 73.49
N SER A 191 -4.74 14.77 73.69
CA SER A 191 -5.87 14.56 74.62
C SER A 191 -5.50 14.00 75.98
N VAL A 192 -4.22 14.15 76.38
CA VAL A 192 -3.76 13.84 77.79
C VAL A 192 -3.48 15.08 78.56
#